data_0fb039acd5ea3b396286007afd30faa8
#
_entry.id   0fb039acd5ea3b396286007afd30faa8
#
_cell.length_a   1.000
_cell.length_b   1.000
_cell.length_c   1.000
_cell.angle_alpha   90.00
_cell.angle_beta   90.00
_cell.angle_gamma   90.00
#
_symmetry.space_group_name_H-M   'P 1'
#
loop_
_entity.id
_entity.type
_entity.pdbx_description
1 polymer ?
#
loop_
_entity_poly.entity_id
_entity_poly.type
_entity_poly.pdbx_seq_one_letter_code
_entity_poly.pdbx_strand_id
1 'polypeptide(L)'
;MRLDKASEGLLLITNDSEWAAKITAPESHVDKTYHVQIAQQATPAMIEKLHQGFTVKDGQFLRVKSASVVRSGERNCWLEIILDEGRNRHIRRMFETMGVEVLRLIRVAIGELNLGDLAKGEVRALSAQEKLLLSRKASAD
;
A
#
# COMPACT_ATOMS: atom_id res chain seq x y z
N MET A 1 -4.16 11.58 2.22
CA MET A 1 -4.08 10.36 1.38
C MET A 1 -5.23 9.45 1.70
N ARG A 2 -5.98 9.14 0.68
CA ARG A 2 -7.20 8.37 0.84
C ARG A 2 -6.89 6.91 1.17
N LEU A 3 -7.69 6.31 2.04
CA LEU A 3 -7.62 4.91 2.40
C LEU A 3 -9.00 4.30 2.15
N ASP A 4 -9.04 3.13 1.51
CA ASP A 4 -10.30 2.45 1.21
C ASP A 4 -11.09 2.14 2.47
N LYS A 5 -12.42 2.16 2.38
CA LYS A 5 -13.31 1.95 3.50
C LYS A 5 -13.05 0.63 4.25
N ALA A 6 -12.72 -0.43 3.53
CA ALA A 6 -12.44 -1.75 4.10
C ALA A 6 -10.98 -1.96 4.48
N SER A 7 -10.13 -0.95 4.31
CA SER A 7 -8.71 -1.02 4.62
C SER A 7 -8.41 -0.36 5.95
N GLU A 8 -7.25 -0.71 6.53
CA GLU A 8 -6.78 -0.20 7.81
C GLU A 8 -5.44 0.48 7.62
N GLY A 9 -4.96 1.16 8.65
CA GLY A 9 -3.58 1.59 8.72
C GLY A 9 -3.39 3.09 8.66
N LEU A 10 -2.22 3.47 8.18
CA LEU A 10 -1.73 4.83 8.20
C LEU A 10 -2.55 5.76 7.29
N LEU A 11 -3.04 6.85 7.86
CA LEU A 11 -3.76 7.90 7.14
C LEU A 11 -3.12 9.24 7.48
N LEU A 12 -2.75 10.01 6.48
CA LEU A 12 -2.23 11.37 6.65
C LEU A 12 -3.36 12.37 6.52
N ILE A 13 -3.43 13.31 7.46
CA ILE A 13 -4.42 14.38 7.47
C ILE A 13 -3.65 15.71 7.53
N THR A 14 -3.97 16.63 6.64
CA THR A 14 -3.32 17.93 6.58
C THR A 14 -4.27 19.01 6.08
N ASN A 15 -4.02 20.25 6.50
CA ASN A 15 -4.69 21.42 5.93
C ASN A 15 -3.81 22.14 4.88
N ASP A 16 -2.63 21.62 4.61
CA ASP A 16 -1.72 22.14 3.57
C ASP A 16 -2.04 21.44 2.25
N SER A 17 -2.90 22.06 1.45
CA SER A 17 -3.37 21.45 0.21
C SER A 17 -2.26 21.31 -0.84
N GLU A 18 -1.28 22.19 -0.85
CA GLU A 18 -0.16 22.09 -1.78
C GLU A 18 0.72 20.88 -1.46
N TRP A 19 1.03 20.70 -0.18
CA TRP A 19 1.80 19.53 0.27
C TRP A 19 1.03 18.23 0.01
N ALA A 20 -0.26 18.20 0.31
CA ALA A 20 -1.10 17.03 0.05
C ALA A 20 -1.11 16.66 -1.43
N ALA A 21 -1.28 17.66 -2.30
CA ALA A 21 -1.29 17.43 -3.75
C ALA A 21 0.05 16.87 -4.24
N LYS A 22 1.15 17.39 -3.72
CA LYS A 22 2.50 16.93 -4.07
C LYS A 22 2.72 15.47 -3.70
N ILE A 23 2.30 15.06 -2.50
CA ILE A 23 2.47 13.70 -2.00
C ILE A 23 1.56 12.71 -2.74
N THR A 24 0.34 13.13 -3.09
CA THR A 24 -0.65 12.25 -3.71
C THR A 24 -0.58 12.22 -5.23
N ALA A 25 0.16 13.13 -5.85
CA ALA A 25 0.28 13.19 -7.31
C ALA A 25 0.84 11.85 -7.84
N PRO A 26 0.24 11.27 -8.90
CA PRO A 26 0.73 10.00 -9.45
C PRO A 26 2.20 10.04 -9.87
N GLU A 27 2.65 11.17 -10.40
CA GLU A 27 4.04 11.37 -10.84
C GLU A 27 5.04 11.49 -9.69
N SER A 28 4.58 11.65 -8.45
CA SER A 28 5.48 11.72 -7.30
C SER A 28 6.13 10.38 -6.96
N HIS A 29 5.49 9.28 -7.32
CA HIS A 29 5.97 7.92 -7.09
C HIS A 29 6.38 7.64 -5.64
N VAL A 30 5.67 8.25 -4.69
CA VAL A 30 5.89 7.97 -3.25
C VAL A 30 5.40 6.56 -2.98
N ASP A 31 6.29 5.70 -2.49
CA ASP A 31 5.97 4.31 -2.19
C ASP A 31 4.95 4.21 -1.06
N LYS A 32 4.00 3.30 -1.19
CA LYS A 32 3.07 2.93 -0.14
C LYS A 32 3.27 1.46 0.14
N THR A 33 3.48 1.12 1.39
CA THR A 33 3.71 -0.26 1.82
C THR A 33 2.49 -0.78 2.54
N TYR A 34 2.04 -1.96 2.13
CA TYR A 34 0.85 -2.61 2.70
C TYR A 34 1.22 -3.99 3.22
N HIS A 35 0.60 -4.36 4.35
CA HIS A 35 0.57 -5.76 4.78
C HIS A 35 -0.80 -6.32 4.46
N VAL A 36 -0.82 -7.45 3.76
CA VAL A 36 -2.04 -8.07 3.25
C VAL A 36 -2.12 -9.48 3.79
N GLN A 37 -3.22 -9.77 4.49
CA GLN A 37 -3.50 -11.15 4.92
C GLN A 37 -4.44 -11.80 3.93
N ILE A 38 -4.03 -12.92 3.38
CA ILE A 38 -4.83 -13.70 2.44
C ILE A 38 -5.22 -15.05 3.03
N ALA A 39 -6.34 -15.60 2.56
CA ALA A 39 -6.95 -16.83 3.09
C ALA A 39 -6.34 -18.09 2.50
N GLN A 40 -5.08 -18.05 2.11
CA GLN A 40 -4.35 -19.18 1.54
C GLN A 40 -2.84 -18.93 1.64
N GLN A 41 -2.06 -19.93 1.30
CA GLN A 41 -0.61 -19.76 1.21
C GLN A 41 -0.25 -19.05 -0.08
N ALA A 42 0.78 -18.21 -0.02
CA ALA A 42 1.34 -17.58 -1.21
C ALA A 42 2.33 -18.53 -1.86
N THR A 43 2.26 -18.65 -3.17
CA THR A 43 3.21 -19.45 -3.95
C THR A 43 4.19 -18.53 -4.66
N PRO A 44 5.39 -19.03 -5.02
CA PRO A 44 6.32 -18.22 -5.83
C PRO A 44 5.67 -17.73 -7.14
N ALA A 45 4.81 -18.53 -7.75
CA ALA A 45 4.09 -18.15 -8.96
C ALA A 45 3.16 -16.96 -8.72
N MET A 46 2.48 -16.90 -7.57
CA MET A 46 1.63 -15.76 -7.20
C MET A 46 2.45 -14.49 -7.05
N ILE A 47 3.58 -14.56 -6.35
CA ILE A 47 4.48 -13.42 -6.14
C ILE A 47 4.99 -12.90 -7.49
N GLU A 48 5.44 -13.79 -8.36
CA GLU A 48 5.92 -13.44 -9.69
C GLU A 48 4.82 -12.76 -10.51
N LYS A 49 3.60 -13.29 -10.46
CA LYS A 49 2.46 -12.72 -11.19
C LYS A 49 2.14 -11.29 -10.73
N LEU A 50 2.22 -11.04 -9.42
CA LEU A 50 2.01 -9.69 -8.88
C LEU A 50 3.07 -8.71 -9.40
N HIS A 51 4.32 -9.12 -9.46
CA HIS A 51 5.43 -8.30 -9.97
C HIS A 51 5.27 -7.99 -11.45
N GLN A 52 4.95 -9.00 -12.26
CA GLN A 52 4.78 -8.82 -13.69
C GLN A 52 3.55 -7.98 -14.03
N GLY A 53 2.53 -8.07 -13.19
CA GLY A 53 1.26 -7.40 -13.43
C GLY A 53 0.37 -8.18 -14.39
N PHE A 54 -0.88 -7.80 -14.42
CA PHE A 54 -1.88 -8.42 -15.29
C PHE A 54 -3.10 -7.52 -15.40
N THR A 55 -3.93 -7.82 -16.40
CA THR A 55 -5.19 -7.10 -16.60
C THR A 55 -6.22 -7.65 -15.62
N VAL A 56 -6.78 -6.76 -14.79
CA VAL A 56 -7.82 -7.13 -13.83
C VAL A 56 -9.19 -7.14 -14.49
N LYS A 57 -10.22 -7.57 -13.77
CA LYS A 57 -11.55 -7.80 -14.33
C LYS A 57 -12.16 -6.62 -15.06
N ASP A 58 -11.86 -5.40 -14.65
CA ASP A 58 -12.38 -4.18 -15.29
C ASP A 58 -11.60 -3.73 -16.53
N GLY A 59 -10.58 -4.49 -16.93
CA GLY A 59 -9.77 -4.21 -18.11
C GLY A 59 -8.54 -3.38 -17.88
N GLN A 60 -8.29 -2.93 -16.66
CA GLN A 60 -7.11 -2.14 -16.33
C GLN A 60 -5.91 -3.05 -16.04
N PHE A 61 -4.74 -2.69 -16.56
CA PHE A 61 -3.49 -3.40 -16.23
C PHE A 61 -2.93 -2.87 -14.92
N LEU A 62 -2.71 -3.75 -13.96
CA LEU A 62 -2.16 -3.41 -12.64
C LEU A 62 -0.95 -4.29 -12.33
N ARG A 63 0.02 -3.71 -11.63
CA ARG A 63 1.19 -4.42 -11.12
C ARG A 63 1.58 -3.86 -9.76
N VAL A 64 2.44 -4.58 -9.04
CA VAL A 64 3.04 -4.07 -7.80
C VAL A 64 4.53 -3.82 -8.02
N LYS A 65 5.09 -2.89 -7.26
CA LYS A 65 6.52 -2.63 -7.28
C LYS A 65 7.30 -3.75 -6.61
N SER A 66 6.77 -4.28 -5.51
CA SER A 66 7.40 -5.36 -4.75
C SER A 66 6.35 -6.16 -4.02
N ALA A 67 6.60 -7.47 -3.90
CA ALA A 67 5.76 -8.36 -3.11
C ALA A 67 6.65 -9.43 -2.48
N SER A 68 6.44 -9.68 -1.18
CA SER A 68 7.19 -10.70 -0.45
C SER A 68 6.34 -11.27 0.67
N VAL A 69 6.70 -12.47 1.14
CA VAL A 69 6.00 -13.11 2.25
C VAL A 69 6.59 -12.59 3.55
N VAL A 70 5.74 -12.08 4.44
CA VAL A 70 6.14 -11.63 5.79
C VAL A 70 6.13 -12.81 6.74
N ARG A 71 5.04 -13.58 6.73
CA ARG A 71 4.93 -14.80 7.53
C ARG A 71 3.82 -15.68 6.98
N SER A 72 3.96 -16.98 7.18
CA SER A 72 2.97 -17.98 6.76
C SER A 72 2.44 -18.72 7.98
N GLY A 73 1.13 -18.82 8.08
CA GLY A 73 0.44 -19.71 9.01
C GLY A 73 -0.04 -20.95 8.30
N GLU A 74 -0.85 -21.76 8.98
CA GLU A 74 -1.39 -22.98 8.38
C GLU A 74 -2.40 -22.72 7.26
N ARG A 75 -3.25 -21.69 7.44
CA ARG A 75 -4.35 -21.39 6.52
C ARG A 75 -4.23 -20.02 5.87
N ASN A 76 -3.45 -19.15 6.45
CA ASN A 76 -3.34 -17.76 6.04
C ASN A 76 -1.89 -17.40 5.80
N CYS A 77 -1.69 -16.35 5.02
CA CYS A 77 -0.36 -15.83 4.75
C CYS A 77 -0.41 -14.31 4.80
N TRP A 78 0.62 -13.70 5.37
CA TRP A 78 0.80 -12.26 5.34
C TRP A 78 1.87 -11.90 4.29
N LEU A 79 1.50 -11.00 3.41
CA LEU A 79 2.40 -10.47 2.36
C LEU A 79 2.70 -9.01 2.63
N GLU A 80 3.90 -8.59 2.27
CA GLU A 80 4.22 -7.16 2.18
C GLU A 80 4.20 -6.77 0.71
N ILE A 81 3.38 -5.78 0.38
CA ILE A 81 3.22 -5.29 -0.98
C ILE A 81 3.53 -3.80 -1.01
N ILE A 82 4.39 -3.40 -1.95
CA ILE A 82 4.77 -2.01 -2.16
C ILE A 82 4.22 -1.57 -3.51
N LEU A 83 3.53 -0.43 -3.50
CA LEU A 83 3.04 0.25 -4.70
C LEU A 83 3.75 1.58 -4.84
N ASP A 84 4.20 1.92 -6.03
CA ASP A 84 4.72 3.26 -6.35
C ASP A 84 3.65 4.13 -7.01
N GLU A 85 2.51 3.55 -7.29
CA GLU A 85 1.29 4.26 -7.70
C GLU A 85 0.14 3.74 -6.87
N GLY A 86 -0.97 4.47 -6.81
CA GLY A 86 -2.10 4.07 -5.99
C GLY A 86 -3.41 4.18 -6.78
N ARG A 87 -3.71 3.18 -7.58
CA ARG A 87 -4.99 3.09 -8.26
C ARG A 87 -6.08 2.70 -7.27
N ASN A 88 -7.31 3.11 -7.53
CA ASN A 88 -8.43 2.80 -6.65
C ASN A 88 -8.52 1.29 -6.44
N ARG A 89 -8.51 0.87 -5.18
CA ARG A 89 -8.61 -0.53 -4.75
C ARG A 89 -7.60 -1.44 -5.47
N HIS A 90 -6.40 -0.93 -5.72
CA HIS A 90 -5.36 -1.57 -6.54
C HIS A 90 -5.10 -3.03 -6.13
N ILE A 91 -4.72 -3.24 -4.88
CA ILE A 91 -4.39 -4.57 -4.35
C ILE A 91 -5.61 -5.48 -4.35
N ARG A 92 -6.77 -4.97 -3.89
CA ARG A 92 -7.99 -5.76 -3.83
C ARG A 92 -8.43 -6.25 -5.19
N ARG A 93 -8.34 -5.40 -6.23
CA ARG A 93 -8.71 -5.79 -7.59
C ARG A 93 -7.78 -6.86 -8.15
N MET A 94 -6.48 -6.78 -7.84
CA MET A 94 -5.52 -7.78 -8.28
C MET A 94 -5.83 -9.15 -7.65
N PHE A 95 -6.01 -9.19 -6.33
CA PHE A 95 -6.31 -10.44 -5.64
C PHE A 95 -7.68 -11.01 -6.05
N GLU A 96 -8.67 -10.15 -6.22
CA GLU A 96 -9.99 -10.58 -6.71
C GLU A 96 -9.90 -11.28 -8.07
N THR A 97 -9.11 -10.71 -8.98
CA THR A 97 -8.89 -11.29 -10.31
C THR A 97 -8.18 -12.64 -10.23
N MET A 98 -7.28 -12.82 -9.26
CA MET A 98 -6.61 -14.10 -9.03
C MET A 98 -7.49 -15.10 -8.27
N GLY A 99 -8.68 -14.70 -7.82
CA GLY A 99 -9.56 -15.55 -7.03
C GLY A 99 -9.07 -15.78 -5.60
N VAL A 100 -8.31 -14.84 -5.04
CA VAL A 100 -7.73 -14.94 -3.71
C VAL A 100 -8.48 -14.01 -2.76
N GLU A 101 -8.94 -14.55 -1.62
CA GLU A 101 -9.65 -13.76 -0.62
C GLU A 101 -8.66 -12.96 0.24
N VAL A 102 -8.88 -11.65 0.35
CA VAL A 102 -8.12 -10.76 1.22
C VAL A 102 -8.87 -10.64 2.54
N LEU A 103 -8.25 -11.07 3.63
CA LEU A 103 -8.84 -11.02 4.97
C LEU A 103 -8.60 -9.67 5.63
N ARG A 104 -7.40 -9.11 5.49
CA ARG A 104 -7.05 -7.79 6.03
C ARG A 104 -6.09 -7.09 5.07
N LEU A 105 -6.18 -5.78 5.01
CA LEU A 105 -5.31 -4.93 4.21
C LEU A 105 -4.97 -3.69 5.05
N ILE A 106 -3.69 -3.55 5.40
CA ILE A 106 -3.21 -2.51 6.30
C ILE A 106 -2.11 -1.71 5.60
N ARG A 107 -2.30 -0.40 5.46
CA ARG A 107 -1.21 0.46 4.97
C ARG A 107 -0.28 0.75 6.13
N VAL A 108 0.96 0.26 6.06
CA VAL A 108 1.93 0.35 7.15
C VAL A 108 2.97 1.43 6.93
N ALA A 109 3.11 1.95 5.71
CA ALA A 109 4.06 3.02 5.43
C ALA A 109 3.64 3.85 4.22
N ILE A 110 4.00 5.12 4.24
CA ILE A 110 3.91 6.05 3.12
C ILE A 110 5.29 6.67 3.00
N GLY A 111 6.02 6.32 1.92
CA GLY A 111 7.42 6.67 1.82
C GLY A 111 8.20 6.10 2.98
N GLU A 112 8.98 6.93 3.66
CA GLU A 112 9.75 6.53 4.83
C GLU A 112 9.00 6.67 6.16
N LEU A 113 7.76 7.17 6.11
CA LEU A 113 6.92 7.30 7.30
C LEU A 113 6.22 5.99 7.59
N ASN A 114 6.55 5.37 8.73
CA ASN A 114 6.00 4.09 9.15
C ASN A 114 4.87 4.29 10.17
N LEU A 115 3.88 3.41 10.13
CA LEU A 115 2.82 3.36 11.13
C LEU A 115 3.41 3.08 12.53
N GLY A 116 4.41 2.20 12.60
CA GLY A 116 5.08 1.86 13.84
C GLY A 116 4.11 1.34 14.90
N ASP A 117 4.26 1.86 16.11
CA ASP A 117 3.46 1.42 17.26
C ASP A 117 2.17 2.23 17.45
N LEU A 118 1.82 3.08 16.49
CA LEU A 118 0.58 3.88 16.58
C LEU A 118 -0.62 2.93 16.56
N ALA A 119 -1.37 2.91 17.65
CA ALA A 119 -2.52 2.01 17.78
C ALA A 119 -3.72 2.52 16.98
N LYS A 120 -4.63 1.60 16.68
CA LYS A 120 -5.86 1.93 15.97
C LYS A 120 -6.62 3.05 16.69
N GLY A 121 -7.01 4.06 15.94
CA GLY A 121 -7.73 5.21 16.47
C GLY A 121 -6.86 6.28 17.09
N GLU A 122 -5.56 6.03 17.21
CA GLU A 122 -4.62 7.04 17.73
C GLU A 122 -4.19 8.02 16.64
N VAL A 123 -3.85 9.23 17.08
CA VAL A 123 -3.38 10.31 16.21
C VAL A 123 -2.09 10.87 16.79
N ARG A 124 -1.13 11.17 15.94
CA ARG A 124 0.04 11.95 16.36
C ARG A 124 0.40 12.96 15.27
N ALA A 125 1.04 14.04 15.69
CA ALA A 125 1.53 15.04 14.75
C ALA A 125 2.78 14.53 14.04
N LEU A 126 2.94 14.88 12.77
CA LEU A 126 4.20 14.66 12.05
C LEU A 126 5.23 15.66 12.54
N SER A 127 6.47 15.21 12.69
CA SER A 127 7.60 16.11 12.91
C SER A 127 7.92 16.86 11.61
N ALA A 128 8.62 17.99 11.75
CA ALA A 128 9.08 18.74 10.57
C ALA A 128 9.98 17.88 9.69
N GLN A 129 10.80 17.03 10.30
CA GLN A 129 11.69 16.13 9.58
C GLN A 129 10.92 15.09 8.79
N GLU A 130 9.89 14.49 9.37
CA GLU A 130 9.03 13.51 8.68
C GLU A 130 8.35 14.15 7.46
N LYS A 131 7.81 15.34 7.63
CA LYS A 131 7.18 16.08 6.54
C LYS A 131 8.19 16.39 5.43
N LEU A 132 9.41 16.77 5.79
CA LEU A 132 10.48 17.08 4.85
C LEU A 132 10.91 15.84 4.05
N LEU A 133 11.04 14.70 4.70
CA LEU A 133 11.41 13.44 4.03
C LEU A 133 10.38 13.04 2.97
N LEU A 134 9.10 13.15 3.29
CA LEU A 134 8.02 12.87 2.31
C LEU A 134 8.07 13.85 1.15
N SER A 135 8.32 15.12 1.41
CA SER A 135 8.41 16.16 0.39
C SER A 135 9.59 15.94 -0.55
N ARG A 136 10.74 15.53 -0.01
CA ARG A 136 11.94 15.21 -0.81
C ARG A 136 11.70 14.05 -1.72
N LYS A 137 11.08 12.98 -1.22
CA LYS A 137 10.76 11.79 -2.01
C LYS A 137 9.86 12.16 -3.18
N ALA A 138 8.83 12.95 -2.93
CA ALA A 138 7.90 13.40 -3.95
C ALA A 138 8.54 14.32 -4.99
N SER A 139 9.63 15.01 -4.63
CA SER A 139 10.35 15.95 -5.51
C SER A 139 11.52 15.31 -6.26
N ALA A 140 11.90 14.09 -5.91
CA ALA A 140 13.08 13.43 -6.47
C ALA A 140 12.89 12.92 -7.89
N ASP A 141 11.67 12.89 -8.38
CA ASP A 141 11.33 12.35 -9.72
C ASP A 141 11.18 13.43 -10.78
#